data_943da9d45b043c373248a8b535332022
#
_entry.id   943da9d45b043c373248a8b535332022
#
_cell.length_a   1.000
_cell.length_b   1.000
_cell.length_c   1.000
_cell.angle_alpha   90.00
_cell.angle_beta   90.00
_cell.angle_gamma   90.00
#
_symmetry.space_group_name_H-M   'P 1'
#
loop_
_entity.id
_entity.type
_entity.pdbx_description
1 polymer ?
#
loop_
_entity_poly.entity_id
_entity_poly.type
_entity_poly.pdbx_seq_one_letter_code
_entity_poly.pdbx_strand_id
1 'polypeptide(L)'
;MTRPVVLLPCDVKALGSYPFHCVGEKYINAVTHGAGALPLLLPAWGQGQDMEACLEPSSLAPLLESVDGLFLTGSVSNIHPDRYGSDMPASEPDLQRDDLVFRLVDCALDMGLPVFAVCRGLQEL
;
A
#
# COMPACT_ATOMS: atom_id res chain seq x y z
N MET A 1 -26.60 3.25 9.24
CA MET A 1 -25.87 3.50 7.99
C MET A 1 -24.42 3.09 8.14
N THR A 2 -23.95 2.17 7.32
CA THR A 2 -22.56 1.72 7.37
C THR A 2 -21.67 2.69 6.61
N ARG A 3 -20.50 3.01 7.19
CA ARG A 3 -19.51 3.81 6.50
C ARG A 3 -18.72 2.92 5.53
N PRO A 4 -18.33 3.45 4.37
CA PRO A 4 -17.44 2.71 3.50
C PRO A 4 -16.08 2.47 4.18
N VAL A 5 -15.41 1.39 3.80
CA VAL A 5 -14.10 1.02 4.32
C VAL A 5 -13.07 1.27 3.22
N VAL A 6 -12.03 2.02 3.54
CA VAL A 6 -10.93 2.33 2.61
C VAL A 6 -9.66 1.67 3.12
N LEU A 7 -9.01 0.89 2.26
CA LEU A 7 -7.78 0.18 2.57
C LEU A 7 -6.57 1.04 2.21
N LEU A 8 -5.63 1.17 3.17
CA LEU A 8 -4.39 1.91 2.98
C LEU A 8 -3.21 0.95 3.18
N PRO A 9 -2.47 0.60 2.12
CA PRO A 9 -1.27 -0.20 2.29
C PRO A 9 -0.19 0.63 3.00
N CYS A 10 0.54 -0.02 3.91
CA CYS A 10 1.55 0.63 4.73
C CYS A 10 2.90 0.74 4.02
N ASP A 11 3.70 1.70 4.49
CA ASP A 11 5.14 1.75 4.25
C ASP A 11 5.87 0.92 5.28
N VAL A 12 7.10 0.56 4.97
CA VAL A 12 8.01 -0.05 5.94
C VAL A 12 9.10 0.97 6.27
N LYS A 13 9.22 1.31 7.55
CA LYS A 13 10.24 2.23 8.04
C LYS A 13 10.99 1.62 9.19
N ALA A 14 12.31 1.86 9.22
CA ALA A 14 13.14 1.45 10.34
C ALA A 14 13.03 2.48 11.46
N LEU A 15 12.69 2.03 12.66
CA LEU A 15 12.78 2.80 13.89
C LEU A 15 13.87 2.15 14.74
N GLY A 16 15.04 2.79 14.78
CA GLY A 16 16.23 2.14 15.33
C GLY A 16 16.61 0.94 14.46
N SER A 17 16.71 -0.24 15.06
CA SER A 17 17.09 -1.47 14.37
C SER A 17 15.89 -2.29 13.89
N TYR A 18 14.66 -1.82 14.13
CA TYR A 18 13.46 -2.62 13.85
C TYR A 18 12.63 -2.04 12.73
N PRO A 19 12.15 -2.86 11.80
CA PRO A 19 11.20 -2.42 10.78
C PRO A 19 9.80 -2.31 11.36
N PHE A 20 9.09 -1.25 10.99
CA PHE A 20 7.70 -1.01 11.37
C PHE A 20 6.89 -0.69 10.12
N HIS A 21 5.65 -1.18 10.10
CA HIS A 21 4.71 -0.87 9.02
C HIS A 21 3.85 0.30 9.45
N CYS A 22 3.77 1.34 8.61
CA CYS A 22 3.13 2.60 9.00
C CYS A 22 2.50 3.34 7.82
N VAL A 23 1.59 4.24 8.15
CA VAL A 23 0.95 5.18 7.21
C VAL A 23 0.98 6.56 7.85
N GLY A 24 1.25 7.60 7.06
CA GLY A 24 1.22 8.95 7.56
C GLY A 24 -0.16 9.34 8.12
N GLU A 25 -0.17 9.95 9.29
CA GLU A 25 -1.42 10.30 9.99
C GLU A 25 -2.34 11.19 9.16
N LYS A 26 -1.77 12.07 8.33
CA LYS A 26 -2.56 12.95 7.46
C LYS A 26 -3.43 12.20 6.47
N TYR A 27 -2.99 11.02 6.02
CA TYR A 27 -3.77 10.19 5.10
C TYR A 27 -4.93 9.51 5.81
N ILE A 28 -4.69 9.04 7.04
CA ILE A 28 -5.74 8.48 7.88
C ILE A 28 -6.81 9.54 8.15
N ASN A 29 -6.38 10.76 8.45
CA ASN A 29 -7.28 11.88 8.66
C ASN A 29 -8.10 12.21 7.41
N ALA A 30 -7.48 12.14 6.23
CA ALA A 30 -8.17 12.39 4.97
C ALA A 30 -9.29 11.37 4.72
N VAL A 31 -9.05 10.11 5.02
CA VAL A 31 -10.07 9.06 4.91
C VAL A 31 -11.20 9.30 5.92
N THR A 32 -10.85 9.55 7.17
CA THR A 32 -11.83 9.67 8.25
C THR A 32 -12.69 10.91 8.12
N HIS A 33 -12.06 12.07 7.96
CA HIS A 33 -12.77 13.37 7.97
C HIS A 33 -13.01 13.94 6.58
N GLY A 34 -12.14 13.65 5.62
CA GLY A 34 -12.33 14.09 4.25
C GLY A 34 -13.38 13.29 3.51
N ALA A 35 -13.28 11.97 3.58
CA ALA A 35 -14.17 11.06 2.86
C ALA A 35 -15.31 10.50 3.72
N GLY A 36 -15.27 10.67 5.03
CA GLY A 36 -16.28 10.08 5.93
C GLY A 36 -16.26 8.56 5.94
N ALA A 37 -15.08 7.97 5.69
CA ALA A 37 -14.90 6.53 5.60
C ALA A 37 -14.10 5.98 6.78
N LEU A 38 -14.09 4.67 6.91
CA LEU A 38 -13.29 3.98 7.92
C LEU A 38 -11.93 3.60 7.31
N PRO A 39 -10.81 4.01 7.92
CA PRO A 39 -9.50 3.60 7.44
C PRO A 39 -9.14 2.20 7.93
N LEU A 40 -8.59 1.39 7.05
CA LEU A 40 -8.05 0.08 7.38
C LEU A 40 -6.64 0.00 6.84
N LEU A 41 -5.66 -0.18 7.72
CA LEU A 41 -4.27 -0.26 7.33
C LEU A 41 -3.89 -1.70 7.00
N LEU A 42 -3.26 -1.90 5.85
CA LEU A 42 -2.75 -3.20 5.44
C LEU A 42 -1.23 -3.20 5.54
N PRO A 43 -0.64 -4.08 6.36
CA PRO A 43 0.82 -4.18 6.41
C PRO A 43 1.41 -4.41 5.02
N ALA A 44 2.63 -3.94 4.78
CA ALA A 44 3.38 -4.28 3.57
C ALA A 44 3.79 -5.76 3.66
N TRP A 45 2.85 -6.61 3.38
CA TRP A 45 2.82 -8.03 3.71
C TRP A 45 3.67 -8.81 2.72
N GLY A 46 4.92 -9.04 3.07
CA GLY A 46 5.87 -9.71 2.22
C GLY A 46 7.17 -9.96 2.96
N GLN A 47 8.16 -10.48 2.25
CA GLN A 47 9.45 -10.78 2.85
C GLN A 47 10.18 -9.51 3.27
N GLY A 48 10.57 -9.44 4.53
CA GLY A 48 11.30 -8.34 5.13
C GLY A 48 12.37 -8.84 6.07
N GLN A 49 12.91 -7.94 6.88
CA GLN A 49 13.94 -8.27 7.87
C GLN A 49 13.43 -9.29 8.89
N ASP A 50 12.23 -9.04 9.41
CA ASP A 50 11.64 -9.88 10.47
C ASP A 50 10.37 -10.59 10.01
N MET A 51 10.01 -10.49 8.74
CA MET A 51 8.80 -11.08 8.19
C MET A 51 9.13 -12.05 7.06
N GLU A 52 8.55 -13.24 7.11
CA GLU A 52 8.67 -14.21 6.03
C GLU A 52 7.69 -13.91 4.90
N ALA A 53 8.05 -14.30 3.70
CA ALA A 53 7.17 -14.17 2.55
C ALA A 53 5.99 -15.14 2.71
N CYS A 54 4.79 -14.59 2.88
CA CYS A 54 3.59 -15.40 3.15
C CYS A 54 2.43 -15.06 2.21
N LEU A 55 2.60 -14.05 1.37
CA LEU A 55 1.50 -13.56 0.54
C LEU A 55 1.40 -14.34 -0.76
N GLU A 56 0.24 -14.98 -0.97
CA GLU A 56 -0.13 -15.59 -2.24
C GLU A 56 -1.03 -14.62 -3.01
N PRO A 57 -0.87 -14.48 -4.34
CA PRO A 57 -1.72 -13.58 -5.12
C PRO A 57 -3.22 -13.82 -4.92
N SER A 58 -3.62 -15.08 -4.78
CA SER A 58 -5.02 -15.45 -4.56
C SER A 58 -5.59 -14.99 -3.22
N SER A 59 -4.74 -14.62 -2.26
CA SER A 59 -5.22 -14.18 -0.94
C SER A 59 -5.66 -12.72 -0.92
N LEU A 60 -5.38 -11.95 -1.96
CA LEU A 60 -5.76 -10.53 -2.02
C LEU A 60 -7.22 -10.32 -2.43
N ALA A 61 -7.77 -11.15 -3.30
CA ALA A 61 -9.13 -10.97 -3.77
C ALA A 61 -10.17 -10.99 -2.64
N PRO A 62 -10.16 -11.96 -1.70
CA PRO A 62 -11.10 -11.94 -0.58
C PRO A 62 -10.97 -10.69 0.29
N LEU A 63 -9.74 -10.20 0.50
CA LEU A 63 -9.52 -8.97 1.25
C LEU A 63 -10.16 -7.77 0.54
N LEU A 64 -9.91 -7.62 -0.76
CA LEU A 64 -10.42 -6.50 -1.53
C LEU A 64 -11.93 -6.54 -1.70
N GLU A 65 -12.55 -7.72 -1.67
CA GLU A 65 -14.00 -7.86 -1.68
C GLU A 65 -14.65 -7.30 -0.41
N SER A 66 -13.90 -7.22 0.68
CA SER A 66 -14.40 -6.73 1.98
C SER A 66 -14.23 -5.23 2.18
N VAL A 67 -13.63 -4.51 1.24
CA VAL A 67 -13.43 -3.07 1.32
C VAL A 67 -14.11 -2.35 0.16
N ASP A 68 -14.31 -1.04 0.30
CA ASP A 68 -15.03 -0.23 -0.69
C ASP A 68 -14.10 0.60 -1.57
N GLY A 69 -12.84 0.74 -1.20
CA GLY A 69 -11.86 1.50 -1.95
C GLY A 69 -10.43 1.25 -1.49
N LEU A 70 -9.50 1.66 -2.33
CA LEU A 70 -8.06 1.54 -2.09
C LEU A 70 -7.43 2.93 -2.18
N PHE A 71 -6.65 3.32 -1.18
CA PHE A 71 -5.94 4.59 -1.15
C PHE A 71 -4.44 4.34 -1.10
N LEU A 72 -3.76 4.62 -2.21
CA LEU A 72 -2.31 4.52 -2.32
C LEU A 72 -1.71 5.85 -1.87
N THR A 73 -1.11 5.85 -0.69
CA THR A 73 -0.63 7.06 -0.03
C THR A 73 0.75 7.48 -0.51
N GLY A 74 1.09 8.75 -0.26
CA GLY A 74 2.46 9.22 -0.41
C GLY A 74 3.38 8.63 0.65
N SER A 75 4.67 8.64 0.36
CA SER A 75 5.72 8.15 1.25
C SER A 75 7.02 8.87 0.92
N VAL A 76 7.99 8.80 1.84
CA VAL A 76 9.36 9.27 1.56
C VAL A 76 10.11 8.31 0.65
N SER A 77 9.66 7.05 0.55
CA SER A 77 10.27 6.06 -0.35
C SER A 77 9.83 6.26 -1.78
N ASN A 78 10.58 5.67 -2.71
CA ASN A 78 10.26 5.65 -4.13
C ASN A 78 10.16 4.20 -4.61
N ILE A 79 9.46 3.99 -5.73
CA ILE A 79 9.42 2.68 -6.38
C ILE A 79 10.83 2.32 -6.82
N HIS A 80 11.23 1.07 -6.59
CA HIS A 80 12.54 0.60 -7.03
C HIS A 80 12.65 0.68 -8.56
N PRO A 81 13.77 1.21 -9.11
CA PRO A 81 13.93 1.40 -10.56
C PRO A 81 13.70 0.15 -11.41
N ASP A 82 13.97 -1.04 -10.88
CA ASP A 82 13.76 -2.30 -11.60
C ASP A 82 12.30 -2.50 -12.01
N ARG A 83 11.35 -1.89 -11.29
CA ARG A 83 9.91 -2.05 -11.55
C ARG A 83 9.44 -1.30 -12.80
N TYR A 84 10.21 -0.31 -13.26
CA TYR A 84 9.90 0.42 -14.50
C TYR A 84 11.05 0.38 -15.51
N GLY A 85 11.96 -0.59 -15.38
CA GLY A 85 13.01 -0.85 -16.37
C GLY A 85 14.16 0.15 -16.40
N SER A 86 14.41 0.86 -15.30
CA SER A 86 15.51 1.80 -15.20
C SER A 86 16.74 1.14 -14.59
N ASP A 87 17.93 1.48 -15.12
CA ASP A 87 19.20 1.05 -14.58
C ASP A 87 19.75 2.00 -13.52
N MET A 88 19.02 3.05 -13.17
CA MET A 88 19.46 4.02 -12.17
C MET A 88 19.46 3.41 -10.77
N PRO A 89 20.39 3.83 -9.89
CA PRO A 89 20.37 3.37 -8.50
C PRO A 89 19.06 3.74 -7.81
N ALA A 90 18.55 2.84 -6.96
CA ALA A 90 17.37 3.10 -6.17
C ALA A 90 17.67 4.19 -5.13
N SER A 91 16.72 5.13 -4.97
CA SER A 91 16.76 6.15 -3.93
C SER A 91 15.59 5.90 -2.98
N GLU A 92 15.91 5.60 -1.71
CA GLU A 92 14.93 5.34 -0.67
C GLU A 92 13.86 4.30 -1.08
N PRO A 93 14.27 3.09 -1.53
CA PRO A 93 13.30 2.08 -1.95
C PRO A 93 12.56 1.47 -0.77
N ASP A 94 11.34 1.01 -1.02
CA ASP A 94 10.55 0.21 -0.11
C ASP A 94 10.08 -1.03 -0.87
N LEU A 95 10.91 -2.06 -0.88
CA LEU A 95 10.66 -3.26 -1.66
C LEU A 95 9.46 -4.06 -1.17
N GLN A 96 9.21 -4.06 0.15
CA GLN A 96 8.05 -4.74 0.71
C GLN A 96 6.76 -4.08 0.25
N ARG A 97 6.72 -2.75 0.25
CA ARG A 97 5.57 -2.01 -0.27
C ARG A 97 5.39 -2.24 -1.76
N ASP A 98 6.48 -2.20 -2.53
CA ASP A 98 6.41 -2.46 -3.98
C ASP A 98 5.78 -3.82 -4.27
N ASP A 99 6.28 -4.88 -3.61
CA ASP A 99 5.79 -6.24 -3.84
C ASP A 99 4.32 -6.39 -3.53
N LEU A 100 3.86 -5.82 -2.42
CA LEU A 100 2.46 -5.89 -2.05
C LEU A 100 1.60 -5.05 -2.99
N VAL A 101 1.97 -3.78 -3.20
CA VAL A 101 1.10 -2.81 -3.86
C VAL A 101 0.90 -3.13 -5.33
N PHE A 102 1.93 -3.59 -6.04
CA PHE A 102 1.76 -3.97 -7.44
C PHE A 102 0.75 -5.10 -7.62
N ARG A 103 0.77 -6.11 -6.74
CA ARG A 103 -0.24 -7.18 -6.75
C ARG A 103 -1.61 -6.68 -6.35
N LEU A 104 -1.65 -5.80 -5.35
CA LEU A 104 -2.89 -5.23 -4.84
C LEU A 104 -3.58 -4.38 -5.90
N VAL A 105 -2.84 -3.54 -6.61
CA VAL A 105 -3.37 -2.69 -7.68
C VAL A 105 -3.91 -3.53 -8.82
N ASP A 106 -3.16 -4.55 -9.28
CA ASP A 106 -3.64 -5.43 -10.35
C ASP A 106 -4.97 -6.07 -9.99
N CYS A 107 -5.08 -6.59 -8.78
CA CYS A 107 -6.30 -7.22 -8.31
C CYS A 107 -7.45 -6.22 -8.18
N ALA A 108 -7.17 -5.03 -7.64
CA ALA A 108 -8.18 -3.99 -7.47
C ALA A 108 -8.73 -3.52 -8.82
N LEU A 109 -7.87 -3.31 -9.81
CA LEU A 109 -8.28 -2.89 -11.15
C LEU A 109 -9.13 -3.97 -11.84
N ASP A 110 -8.74 -5.23 -11.70
CA ASP A 110 -9.52 -6.35 -12.26
C ASP A 110 -10.91 -6.44 -11.64
N MET A 111 -11.04 -6.11 -10.38
CA MET A 111 -12.34 -6.14 -9.67
C MET A 111 -13.18 -4.88 -9.88
N GLY A 112 -12.63 -3.85 -10.50
CA GLY A 112 -13.30 -2.57 -10.63
C GLY A 112 -13.40 -1.79 -9.32
N LEU A 113 -12.52 -2.05 -8.36
CA LEU A 113 -12.50 -1.34 -7.08
C LEU A 113 -11.98 0.08 -7.27
N PRO A 114 -12.64 1.11 -6.71
CA PRO A 114 -12.12 2.47 -6.79
C PRO A 114 -10.73 2.59 -6.16
N VAL A 115 -9.81 3.26 -6.88
CA VAL A 115 -8.44 3.48 -6.43
C VAL A 115 -8.14 4.98 -6.48
N PHE A 116 -7.65 5.52 -5.37
CA PHE A 116 -7.15 6.88 -5.28
C PHE A 116 -5.67 6.84 -4.95
N ALA A 117 -4.87 7.65 -5.64
CA ALA A 117 -3.42 7.60 -5.51
C ALA A 117 -2.82 9.01 -5.37
N VAL A 118 -1.85 9.17 -4.47
CA VAL A 118 -1.18 10.44 -4.18
C VAL A 118 0.32 10.23 -4.16
N CYS A 119 1.08 11.09 -4.82
CA CYS A 119 2.55 11.08 -4.86
C CYS A 119 3.11 9.70 -5.24
N ARG A 120 3.77 9.00 -4.31
CA ARG A 120 4.29 7.66 -4.56
C ARG A 120 3.20 6.72 -5.08
N GLY A 121 1.96 6.87 -4.58
CA GLY A 121 0.83 6.09 -5.05
C GLY A 121 0.57 6.25 -6.54
N LEU A 122 0.78 7.44 -7.10
CA LEU A 122 0.67 7.67 -8.54
C LEU A 122 1.71 6.88 -9.32
N GLN A 123 2.90 6.70 -8.76
CA GLN A 123 3.95 5.92 -9.40
C GLN A 123 3.61 4.43 -9.44
N GLU A 124 2.80 3.97 -8.49
CA GLU A 124 2.40 2.57 -8.36
C GLU A 124 1.28 2.17 -9.34
N LEU A 125 0.56 3.14 -9.84
CA LEU A 125 -0.45 2.91 -10.86
C LEU A 125 0.20 2.82 -12.24
#